data_0cdb70d84138684ed9d1bdd694c07b5b
#
_entry.id   0cdb70d84138684ed9d1bdd694c07b5b
#
_cell.length_a   1.000
_cell.length_b   1.000
_cell.length_c   1.000
_cell.angle_alpha   90.00
_cell.angle_beta   90.00
_cell.angle_gamma   90.00
#
_symmetry.space_group_name_H-M   'P 1'
#
loop_
_entity.id
_entity.type
_entity.pdbx_description
1 polymer ?
#
loop_
_entity_poly.entity_id
_entity_poly.type
_entity_poly.pdbx_seq_one_letter_code
_entity_poly.pdbx_strand_id
1 'polypeptide(L)'
;MQSLPSPSTRRSRITGSERLGPYMLLRLERGELEPGAPGQFFMLEAPGRLLPRPFSLCLAPPGELAFLVDPIGPGTEALSRLRPGDEIRVLGPLGHGYRLEVERPLLVAGGIGIAPLPYLAERLGGESPVVLGFRSAEHAEAAALLPGAEVVIDPVLVTELIEPGFDVLACGPEPMLQAVAALCPTAQLAWEAPMACGYGACYGCVVEIDGALKRLCLEGPVLDAARVGTHMEAVA
;
A
#
# COMPACT_ATOMS: atom_id res chain seq x y z
N MET A 1 -14.35 6.25 18.77
CA MET A 1 -13.44 6.98 17.84
C MET A 1 -12.04 6.84 18.41
N GLN A 2 -11.27 5.84 17.94
CA GLN A 2 -9.85 5.75 18.32
C GLN A 2 -9.13 6.90 17.60
N SER A 3 -8.40 7.73 18.34
CA SER A 3 -7.57 8.76 17.75
C SER A 3 -6.48 8.10 16.91
N LEU A 4 -6.39 8.47 15.63
CA LEU A 4 -5.27 8.04 14.78
C LEU A 4 -3.96 8.50 15.42
N PRO A 5 -2.89 7.69 15.36
CA PRO A 5 -1.59 8.07 15.87
C PRO A 5 -1.10 9.34 15.14
N SER A 6 -0.52 10.26 15.89
CA SER A 6 0.03 11.49 15.30
C SER A 6 1.25 11.18 14.44
N PRO A 7 1.33 11.70 13.20
CA PRO A 7 2.48 11.50 12.34
C PRO A 7 3.76 12.01 13.02
N SER A 8 4.83 11.23 12.95
CA SER A 8 6.13 11.63 13.46
C SER A 8 7.23 11.46 12.40
N THR A 9 8.24 12.31 12.46
CA THR A 9 9.43 12.21 11.60
C THR A 9 10.59 11.68 12.41
N ARG A 10 11.23 10.61 11.93
CA ARG A 10 12.40 9.99 12.57
C ARG A 10 13.47 9.65 11.54
N ARG A 11 14.72 9.51 12.01
CA ARG A 11 15.73 8.76 11.29
C ARG A 11 15.61 7.29 11.70
N SER A 12 15.54 6.42 10.72
CA SER A 12 15.47 4.98 10.91
C SER A 12 16.62 4.31 10.20
N ARG A 13 17.22 3.34 10.87
CA ARG A 13 18.32 2.55 10.31
C ARG A 13 17.74 1.38 9.52
N ILE A 14 18.34 1.08 8.38
CA ILE A 14 18.04 -0.12 7.61
C ILE A 14 18.60 -1.32 8.38
N THR A 15 17.72 -2.27 8.69
CA THR A 15 18.09 -3.53 9.39
C THR A 15 18.25 -4.69 8.42
N GLY A 16 17.59 -4.63 7.26
CA GLY A 16 17.64 -5.67 6.24
C GLY A 16 17.11 -5.23 4.89
N SER A 17 17.51 -5.95 3.87
CA SER A 17 16.95 -5.85 2.53
C SER A 17 16.92 -7.24 1.88
N GLU A 18 15.78 -7.63 1.34
CA GLU A 18 15.55 -8.93 0.74
C GLU A 18 14.90 -8.77 -0.64
N ARG A 19 15.37 -9.52 -1.62
CA ARG A 19 14.81 -9.51 -2.97
C ARG A 19 13.67 -10.53 -3.08
N LEU A 20 12.54 -10.08 -3.63
CA LEU A 20 11.37 -10.90 -3.94
C LEU A 20 11.00 -10.67 -5.41
N GLY A 21 11.56 -11.45 -6.32
CA GLY A 21 11.48 -11.20 -7.75
C GLY A 21 12.10 -9.84 -8.12
N PRO A 22 11.37 -8.95 -8.81
CA PRO A 22 11.84 -7.62 -9.14
C PRO A 22 11.79 -6.64 -7.96
N TYR A 23 11.05 -6.98 -6.91
CA TYR A 23 10.82 -6.12 -5.75
C TYR A 23 11.93 -6.26 -4.70
N MET A 24 12.04 -5.25 -3.82
CA MET A 24 12.92 -5.25 -2.67
C MET A 24 12.10 -5.04 -1.40
N LEU A 25 12.10 -5.99 -0.49
CA LEU A 25 11.56 -5.82 0.86
C LEU A 25 12.63 -5.13 1.73
N LEU A 26 12.37 -3.87 2.08
CA LEU A 26 13.26 -3.05 2.89
C LEU A 26 12.77 -3.05 4.34
N ARG A 27 13.63 -3.44 5.28
CA ARG A 27 13.35 -3.45 6.73
C ARG A 27 14.05 -2.30 7.41
N LEU A 28 13.35 -1.62 8.29
CA LEU A 28 13.85 -0.47 9.03
C LEU A 28 13.60 -0.65 10.53
N GLU A 29 14.54 -0.18 11.33
CA GLU A 29 14.34 -0.04 12.78
C GLU A 29 13.14 0.88 13.04
N ARG A 30 12.15 0.37 13.78
CA ARG A 30 10.93 1.11 14.09
C ARG A 30 11.17 2.29 15.04
N GLY A 31 12.00 2.06 16.07
CA GLY A 31 12.18 3.01 17.15
C GLY A 31 10.84 3.38 17.81
N GLU A 32 10.58 4.69 17.90
CA GLU A 32 9.33 5.23 18.45
C GLU A 32 8.22 5.45 17.39
N LEU A 33 8.43 5.01 16.14
CA LEU A 33 7.38 5.10 15.12
C LEU A 33 6.27 4.10 15.42
N GLU A 34 5.04 4.57 15.37
CA GLU A 34 3.87 3.69 15.43
C GLU A 34 3.64 3.03 14.05
N PRO A 35 3.30 1.74 13.99
CA PRO A 35 3.02 1.09 12.72
C PRO A 35 1.73 1.61 12.06
N GLY A 36 0.83 2.18 12.86
CA GLY A 36 -0.46 2.66 12.37
C GLY A 36 -1.45 1.55 12.02
N ALA A 37 -2.49 1.92 11.27
CA ALA A 37 -3.48 0.99 10.76
C ALA A 37 -3.06 0.42 9.40
N PRO A 38 -3.45 -0.82 9.04
CA PRO A 38 -3.23 -1.36 7.70
C PRO A 38 -3.80 -0.45 6.61
N GLY A 39 -3.04 -0.25 5.54
CA GLY A 39 -3.41 0.66 4.46
C GLY A 39 -2.94 2.10 4.66
N GLN A 40 -2.51 2.50 5.86
CA GLN A 40 -1.77 3.74 6.04
C GLN A 40 -0.38 3.65 5.38
N PHE A 41 0.19 4.82 5.07
CA PHE A 41 1.47 4.90 4.37
C PHE A 41 2.51 5.72 5.15
N PHE A 42 3.74 5.61 4.70
CA PHE A 42 4.89 6.37 5.20
C PHE A 42 5.60 7.04 4.04
N MET A 43 6.16 8.22 4.28
CA MET A 43 7.04 8.90 3.34
C MET A 43 8.49 8.53 3.69
N LEU A 44 9.16 7.83 2.78
CA LEU A 44 10.56 7.45 2.92
C LEU A 44 11.46 8.40 2.14
N GLU A 45 12.51 8.93 2.80
CA GLU A 45 13.54 9.72 2.14
C GLU A 45 14.28 8.86 1.11
N ALA A 46 14.25 9.28 -0.16
CA ALA A 46 15.01 8.64 -1.21
C ALA A 46 16.40 9.29 -1.32
N PRO A 47 17.51 8.57 -1.06
CA PRO A 47 18.84 9.14 -1.06
C PRO A 47 19.18 9.88 -2.36
N GLY A 48 19.70 11.10 -2.23
CA GLY A 48 20.04 11.95 -3.37
C GLY A 48 18.84 12.51 -4.14
N ARG A 49 17.62 12.46 -3.58
CA ARG A 49 16.40 13.02 -4.16
C ARG A 49 15.80 14.08 -3.25
N LEU A 50 15.21 15.10 -3.89
CA LEU A 50 14.58 16.20 -3.17
C LEU A 50 13.32 15.77 -2.43
N LEU A 51 12.49 14.93 -3.07
CA LEU A 51 11.20 14.51 -2.53
C LEU A 51 11.28 13.07 -1.98
N PRO A 52 10.64 12.79 -0.84
CA PRO A 52 10.44 11.44 -0.36
C PRO A 52 9.44 10.68 -1.25
N ARG A 53 9.25 9.39 -0.98
CA ARG A 53 8.31 8.53 -1.70
C ARG A 53 7.32 7.90 -0.71
N PRO A 54 6.03 7.83 -1.07
CA PRO A 54 5.02 7.14 -0.27
C PRO A 54 5.14 5.62 -0.42
N PHE A 55 5.04 4.91 0.70
CA PHE A 55 5.01 3.46 0.74
C PHE A 55 3.99 2.98 1.76
N SER A 56 3.16 2.04 1.37
CA SER A 56 2.30 1.31 2.30
C SER A 56 3.15 0.45 3.23
N LEU A 57 2.76 0.37 4.51
CA LEU A 57 3.38 -0.56 5.44
C LEU A 57 3.07 -2.00 5.03
N CYS A 58 4.12 -2.80 4.84
CA CYS A 58 4.01 -4.19 4.42
C CYS A 58 3.97 -5.15 5.61
N LEU A 59 4.89 -4.97 6.57
CA LEU A 59 4.99 -5.78 7.78
C LEU A 59 5.41 -4.90 8.96
N ALA A 60 4.98 -5.28 10.17
CA ALA A 60 5.35 -4.59 11.40
C ALA A 60 5.82 -5.58 12.49
N PRO A 61 6.87 -6.37 12.26
CA PRO A 61 7.38 -7.26 13.28
C PRO A 61 7.92 -6.46 14.49
N PRO A 62 8.11 -7.10 15.65
CA PRO A 62 8.61 -6.42 16.83
C PRO A 62 9.90 -5.65 16.57
N GLY A 63 9.87 -4.33 16.79
CA GLY A 63 11.02 -3.44 16.61
C GLY A 63 11.32 -2.99 15.18
N GLU A 64 10.59 -3.43 14.18
CA GLU A 64 10.80 -3.10 12.76
C GLU A 64 9.54 -2.61 12.05
N LEU A 65 9.76 -1.93 10.93
CA LEU A 65 8.78 -1.67 9.87
C LEU A 65 9.38 -2.19 8.56
N ALA A 66 8.56 -2.82 7.72
CA ALA A 66 9.00 -3.29 6.41
C ALA A 66 8.15 -2.71 5.29
N PHE A 67 8.81 -2.36 4.18
CA PHE A 67 8.21 -1.75 3.01
C PHE A 67 8.64 -2.50 1.75
N LEU A 68 7.68 -2.80 0.87
CA LEU A 68 7.97 -3.41 -0.42
C LEU A 68 8.21 -2.30 -1.46
N VAL A 69 9.36 -2.32 -2.10
CA VAL A 69 9.83 -1.31 -3.06
C VAL A 69 9.89 -1.91 -4.45
N ASP A 70 9.22 -1.29 -5.41
CA ASP A 70 9.37 -1.57 -6.83
C ASP A 70 10.36 -0.54 -7.43
N PRO A 71 11.56 -0.95 -7.89
CA PRO A 71 12.59 -0.05 -8.37
C PRO A 71 12.36 0.43 -9.81
N ILE A 72 11.21 1.07 -10.08
CA ILE A 72 10.79 1.52 -11.41
C ILE A 72 11.21 2.95 -11.76
N GLY A 73 11.82 3.66 -10.83
CA GLY A 73 12.25 5.04 -11.05
C GLY A 73 13.39 5.46 -10.14
N PRO A 74 14.02 6.64 -10.41
CA PRO A 74 15.27 7.02 -9.73
C PRO A 74 15.19 7.09 -8.21
N GLY A 75 14.00 7.36 -7.64
CA GLY A 75 13.80 7.40 -6.18
C GLY A 75 13.69 6.00 -5.58
N THR A 76 12.88 5.12 -6.19
CA THR A 76 12.70 3.74 -5.73
C THR A 76 13.93 2.89 -6.02
N GLU A 77 14.68 3.17 -7.11
CA GLU A 77 16.00 2.58 -7.35
C GLU A 77 17.02 2.97 -6.25
N ALA A 78 17.02 4.24 -5.81
CA ALA A 78 17.92 4.65 -4.73
C ALA A 78 17.58 3.95 -3.42
N LEU A 79 16.28 3.78 -3.11
CA LEU A 79 15.82 3.03 -1.94
C LEU A 79 16.18 1.55 -2.02
N SER A 80 16.03 0.92 -3.18
CA SER A 80 16.34 -0.51 -3.36
C SER A 80 17.83 -0.85 -3.21
N ARG A 81 18.72 0.14 -3.25
CA ARG A 81 20.18 -0.02 -3.06
C ARG A 81 20.64 0.14 -1.61
N LEU A 82 19.73 0.53 -0.71
CA LEU A 82 20.05 0.68 0.70
C LEU A 82 20.51 -0.65 1.32
N ARG A 83 21.46 -0.55 2.26
CA ARG A 83 22.08 -1.69 2.92
C ARG A 83 21.86 -1.61 4.44
N PRO A 84 21.90 -2.73 5.15
CA PRO A 84 21.91 -2.70 6.61
C PRO A 84 22.96 -1.74 7.15
N GLY A 85 22.54 -0.84 8.05
CA GLY A 85 23.37 0.23 8.62
C GLY A 85 23.16 1.61 7.99
N ASP A 86 22.62 1.71 6.77
CA ASP A 86 22.21 2.99 6.19
C ASP A 86 21.08 3.62 7.01
N GLU A 87 20.95 4.95 6.94
CA GLU A 87 19.89 5.68 7.63
C GLU A 87 19.12 6.57 6.66
N ILE A 88 17.79 6.59 6.79
CA ILE A 88 16.90 7.48 6.06
C ILE A 88 15.91 8.17 7.00
N ARG A 89 15.35 9.29 6.57
CA ARG A 89 14.21 9.88 7.27
C ARG A 89 12.92 9.20 6.85
N VAL A 90 12.07 8.98 7.85
CA VAL A 90 10.75 8.35 7.71
C VAL A 90 9.74 9.27 8.37
N LEU A 91 8.66 9.57 7.68
CA LEU A 91 7.52 10.31 8.21
C LEU A 91 6.28 9.44 8.10
N GLY A 92 5.59 9.23 9.20
CA GLY A 92 4.35 8.45 9.28
C GLY A 92 3.95 8.07 10.70
N PRO A 93 2.88 7.27 10.84
CA PRO A 93 1.95 6.85 9.79
C PRO A 93 1.08 8.00 9.26
N LEU A 94 0.64 7.92 7.99
CA LEU A 94 -0.10 8.96 7.29
C LEU A 94 -1.37 8.39 6.63
N GLY A 95 -2.36 9.26 6.41
CA GLY A 95 -3.61 8.90 5.74
C GLY A 95 -4.52 8.01 6.56
N HIS A 96 -5.52 7.43 5.89
CA HIS A 96 -6.50 6.52 6.46
C HIS A 96 -6.31 5.11 5.92
N GLY A 97 -6.37 4.12 6.81
CA GLY A 97 -6.25 2.71 6.48
C GLY A 97 -7.60 2.03 6.25
N TYR A 98 -7.55 0.71 6.10
CA TYR A 98 -8.72 -0.14 5.99
C TYR A 98 -9.49 -0.21 7.31
N ARG A 99 -10.82 -0.25 7.20
CA ARG A 99 -11.69 -0.65 8.32
C ARG A 99 -11.61 -2.17 8.46
N LEU A 100 -11.40 -2.63 9.69
CA LEU A 100 -11.21 -4.06 9.99
C LEU A 100 -12.52 -4.73 10.43
N GLU A 101 -13.56 -3.95 10.68
CA GLU A 101 -14.91 -4.44 11.02
C GLU A 101 -15.60 -4.91 9.73
N VAL A 102 -15.25 -6.11 9.28
CA VAL A 102 -15.77 -6.78 8.08
C VAL A 102 -16.16 -8.22 8.41
N GLU A 103 -17.23 -8.73 7.81
CA GLU A 103 -17.75 -10.05 8.14
C GLU A 103 -17.08 -11.17 7.33
N ARG A 104 -16.89 -10.93 6.04
CA ARG A 104 -16.33 -11.89 5.08
C ARG A 104 -15.21 -11.25 4.25
N PRO A 105 -14.06 -10.95 4.84
CA PRO A 105 -12.98 -10.29 4.14
C PRO A 105 -12.44 -11.14 2.99
N LEU A 106 -12.22 -10.50 1.82
CA LEU A 106 -11.44 -11.01 0.71
C LEU A 106 -10.37 -9.98 0.37
N LEU A 107 -9.11 -10.37 0.47
CA LEU A 107 -7.97 -9.51 0.15
C LEU A 107 -7.59 -9.69 -1.31
N VAL A 108 -7.54 -8.60 -2.07
CA VAL A 108 -7.27 -8.64 -3.52
C VAL A 108 -6.13 -7.68 -3.86
N ALA A 109 -5.08 -8.18 -4.53
CA ALA A 109 -4.02 -7.29 -4.98
C ALA A 109 -3.54 -7.57 -6.40
N GLY A 110 -3.04 -6.49 -7.04
CA GLY A 110 -2.36 -6.55 -8.33
C GLY A 110 -0.94 -5.99 -8.26
N GLY A 111 0.05 -6.78 -8.69
CA GLY A 111 1.45 -6.36 -8.72
C GLY A 111 1.96 -5.87 -7.38
N ILE A 112 2.58 -4.67 -7.36
CA ILE A 112 3.11 -4.05 -6.14
C ILE A 112 2.00 -3.71 -5.11
N GLY A 113 0.73 -3.70 -5.52
CA GLY A 113 -0.41 -3.55 -4.59
C GLY A 113 -0.51 -4.63 -3.52
N ILE A 114 0.26 -5.71 -3.60
CA ILE A 114 0.43 -6.67 -2.50
C ILE A 114 0.99 -5.98 -1.23
N ALA A 115 1.71 -4.87 -1.36
CA ALA A 115 2.47 -4.25 -0.27
C ALA A 115 1.68 -4.06 1.05
N PRO A 116 0.45 -3.52 1.10
CA PRO A 116 -0.29 -3.37 2.36
C PRO A 116 -0.95 -4.66 2.87
N LEU A 117 -1.07 -5.71 2.05
CA LEU A 117 -1.88 -6.87 2.38
C LEU A 117 -1.30 -7.79 3.46
N PRO A 118 0.02 -8.02 3.58
CA PRO A 118 0.57 -8.86 4.65
C PRO A 118 0.23 -8.31 6.04
N TYR A 119 0.40 -7.00 6.25
CA TYR A 119 0.04 -6.37 7.52
C TYR A 119 -1.49 -6.34 7.74
N LEU A 120 -2.27 -6.14 6.66
CA LEU A 120 -3.73 -6.21 6.72
C LEU A 120 -4.20 -7.62 7.11
N ALA A 121 -3.67 -8.66 6.49
CA ALA A 121 -4.01 -10.05 6.79
C ALA A 121 -3.70 -10.42 8.24
N GLU A 122 -2.51 -10.02 8.75
CA GLU A 122 -2.14 -10.19 10.16
C GLU A 122 -3.17 -9.54 11.09
N ARG A 123 -3.60 -8.32 10.79
CA ARG A 123 -4.53 -7.56 11.63
C ARG A 123 -5.98 -8.07 11.55
N LEU A 124 -6.33 -8.81 10.51
CA LEU A 124 -7.62 -9.52 10.36
C LEU A 124 -7.59 -10.93 10.98
N GLY A 125 -6.48 -11.36 11.58
CA GLY A 125 -6.35 -12.67 12.21
C GLY A 125 -5.76 -13.77 11.33
N GLY A 126 -5.36 -13.45 10.09
CA GLY A 126 -4.59 -14.35 9.21
C GLY A 126 -5.38 -15.42 8.46
N GLU A 127 -6.71 -15.48 8.61
CA GLU A 127 -7.57 -16.52 7.99
C GLU A 127 -8.34 -16.04 6.75
N SER A 128 -8.15 -14.79 6.34
CA SER A 128 -8.85 -14.21 5.19
C SER A 128 -8.35 -14.83 3.88
N PRO A 129 -9.24 -15.20 2.93
CA PRO A 129 -8.84 -15.56 1.58
C PRO A 129 -8.11 -14.38 0.91
N VAL A 130 -7.09 -14.73 0.11
CA VAL A 130 -6.25 -13.76 -0.59
C VAL A 130 -6.14 -14.15 -2.06
N VAL A 131 -6.38 -13.21 -2.95
CA VAL A 131 -6.20 -13.35 -4.41
C VAL A 131 -5.17 -12.34 -4.88
N LEU A 132 -4.13 -12.82 -5.56
CA LEU A 132 -3.00 -12.01 -6.04
C LEU A 132 -2.85 -12.16 -7.55
N GLY A 133 -2.80 -11.05 -8.27
CA GLY A 133 -2.53 -11.02 -9.71
C GLY A 133 -1.17 -10.40 -10.03
N PHE A 134 -0.43 -11.04 -10.92
CA PHE A 134 0.88 -10.56 -11.35
C PHE A 134 1.02 -10.66 -12.88
N ARG A 135 1.83 -9.76 -13.45
CA ARG A 135 2.12 -9.76 -14.89
C ARG A 135 3.07 -10.88 -15.35
N SER A 136 3.82 -11.49 -14.42
CA SER A 136 4.74 -12.61 -14.73
C SER A 136 5.06 -13.44 -13.49
N ALA A 137 5.62 -14.63 -13.71
CA ALA A 137 6.07 -15.52 -12.64
C ALA A 137 7.15 -14.89 -11.75
N GLU A 138 8.05 -14.05 -12.30
CA GLU A 138 9.07 -13.34 -11.52
C GLU A 138 8.42 -12.38 -10.52
N HIS A 139 7.38 -11.62 -10.94
CA HIS A 139 6.64 -10.73 -10.04
C HIS A 139 5.86 -11.51 -8.99
N ALA A 140 5.39 -12.71 -9.33
CA ALA A 140 4.65 -13.57 -8.43
C ALA A 140 5.49 -14.14 -7.27
N GLU A 141 6.82 -14.02 -7.30
CA GLU A 141 7.68 -14.37 -6.15
C GLU A 141 7.31 -13.57 -4.89
N ALA A 142 6.74 -12.38 -5.04
CA ALA A 142 6.23 -11.58 -3.92
C ALA A 142 5.08 -12.25 -3.16
N ALA A 143 4.38 -13.23 -3.76
CA ALA A 143 3.33 -13.99 -3.08
C ALA A 143 3.86 -14.78 -1.87
N ALA A 144 5.18 -14.98 -1.75
CA ALA A 144 5.82 -15.53 -0.55
C ALA A 144 5.51 -14.72 0.74
N LEU A 145 5.12 -13.45 0.61
CA LEU A 145 4.67 -12.61 1.73
C LEU A 145 3.28 -13.01 2.28
N LEU A 146 2.49 -13.76 1.52
CA LEU A 146 1.14 -14.22 1.87
C LEU A 146 0.97 -15.71 1.52
N PRO A 147 1.58 -16.61 2.29
CA PRO A 147 1.47 -18.05 2.05
C PRO A 147 -0.01 -18.51 2.04
N GLY A 148 -0.36 -19.31 1.04
CA GLY A 148 -1.74 -19.79 0.86
C GLY A 148 -2.63 -18.88 0.01
N ALA A 149 -2.12 -17.74 -0.49
CA ALA A 149 -2.85 -16.92 -1.45
C ALA A 149 -3.08 -17.67 -2.76
N GLU A 150 -4.24 -17.43 -3.38
CA GLU A 150 -4.49 -17.84 -4.75
C GLU A 150 -3.80 -16.85 -5.69
N VAL A 151 -2.93 -17.36 -6.58
CA VAL A 151 -2.10 -16.53 -7.44
C VAL A 151 -2.48 -16.73 -8.89
N VAL A 152 -2.79 -15.64 -9.60
CA VAL A 152 -3.00 -15.64 -11.04
C VAL A 152 -1.95 -14.78 -11.74
N ILE A 153 -1.64 -15.15 -12.98
CA ILE A 153 -0.67 -14.46 -13.84
C ILE A 153 -1.38 -14.11 -15.14
N ASP A 154 -1.05 -12.95 -15.72
CA ASP A 154 -1.57 -12.55 -17.02
C ASP A 154 -1.59 -13.72 -18.03
N PRO A 155 -2.71 -13.91 -18.75
CA PRO A 155 -3.84 -12.99 -18.95
C PRO A 155 -5.01 -13.18 -17.95
N VAL A 156 -4.93 -14.03 -16.94
CA VAL A 156 -6.01 -14.24 -15.94
C VAL A 156 -6.04 -13.05 -14.97
N LEU A 157 -7.21 -12.46 -14.80
CA LEU A 157 -7.40 -11.28 -13.95
C LEU A 157 -7.91 -11.69 -12.57
N VAL A 158 -7.48 -10.97 -11.52
CA VAL A 158 -7.97 -11.19 -10.15
C VAL A 158 -9.49 -11.03 -10.03
N THR A 159 -10.09 -10.20 -10.88
CA THR A 159 -11.53 -9.96 -10.91
C THR A 159 -12.35 -11.19 -11.33
N GLU A 160 -11.74 -12.16 -12.00
CA GLU A 160 -12.38 -13.42 -12.37
C GLU A 160 -12.59 -14.35 -11.16
N LEU A 161 -11.84 -14.10 -10.07
CA LEU A 161 -11.87 -14.90 -8.84
C LEU A 161 -12.65 -14.22 -7.70
N ILE A 162 -13.23 -13.04 -7.93
CA ILE A 162 -14.05 -12.35 -6.94
C ILE A 162 -15.47 -12.90 -6.96
N GLU A 163 -15.82 -13.65 -5.94
CA GLU A 163 -17.18 -14.16 -5.76
C GLU A 163 -18.07 -13.14 -5.02
N PRO A 164 -19.40 -13.14 -5.29
CA PRO A 164 -20.34 -12.28 -4.58
C PRO A 164 -20.40 -12.57 -3.08
N GLY A 165 -20.64 -11.53 -2.28
CA GLY A 165 -20.88 -11.64 -0.84
C GLY A 165 -19.63 -11.58 0.02
N PHE A 166 -18.48 -11.23 -0.54
CA PHE A 166 -17.29 -10.87 0.22
C PHE A 166 -17.20 -9.35 0.45
N ASP A 167 -16.60 -8.98 1.58
CA ASP A 167 -16.12 -7.62 1.86
C ASP A 167 -14.73 -7.47 1.24
N VAL A 168 -14.65 -6.90 0.04
CA VAL A 168 -13.40 -6.82 -0.71
C VAL A 168 -12.53 -5.67 -0.20
N LEU A 169 -11.27 -5.98 0.15
CA LEU A 169 -10.24 -5.01 0.50
C LEU A 169 -9.12 -5.14 -0.55
N ALA A 170 -8.95 -4.12 -1.38
CA ALA A 170 -8.06 -4.24 -2.54
C ALA A 170 -7.01 -3.13 -2.63
N CYS A 171 -5.86 -3.47 -3.23
CA CYS A 171 -4.80 -2.55 -3.61
C CYS A 171 -4.15 -2.99 -4.92
N GLY A 172 -3.87 -2.06 -5.82
CA GLY A 172 -3.26 -2.39 -7.11
C GLY A 172 -3.41 -1.28 -8.15
N PRO A 173 -3.11 -1.58 -9.41
CA PRO A 173 -3.24 -0.61 -10.50
C PRO A 173 -4.66 -0.06 -10.63
N GLU A 174 -4.77 1.20 -11.01
CA GLU A 174 -6.06 1.90 -11.15
C GLU A 174 -7.10 1.12 -11.99
N PRO A 175 -6.77 0.55 -13.17
CA PRO A 175 -7.75 -0.22 -13.94
C PRO A 175 -8.29 -1.43 -13.18
N MET A 176 -7.47 -2.09 -12.36
CA MET A 176 -7.90 -3.19 -11.51
C MET A 176 -8.86 -2.70 -10.42
N LEU A 177 -8.52 -1.60 -9.74
CA LEU A 177 -9.37 -1.03 -8.68
C LEU A 177 -10.72 -0.55 -9.24
N GLN A 178 -10.75 0.01 -10.43
CA GLN A 178 -12.00 0.39 -11.13
C GLN A 178 -12.86 -0.83 -11.45
N ALA A 179 -12.25 -1.92 -11.94
CA ALA A 179 -12.96 -3.17 -12.20
C ALA A 179 -13.51 -3.80 -10.91
N VAL A 180 -12.73 -3.77 -9.82
CA VAL A 180 -13.20 -4.22 -8.49
C VAL A 180 -14.34 -3.34 -8.00
N ALA A 181 -14.27 -2.01 -8.14
CA ALA A 181 -15.34 -1.09 -7.77
C ALA A 181 -16.65 -1.38 -8.49
N ALA A 182 -16.57 -1.72 -9.78
CA ALA A 182 -17.74 -2.07 -10.59
C ALA A 182 -18.41 -3.38 -10.14
N LEU A 183 -17.61 -4.36 -9.69
CA LEU A 183 -18.11 -5.64 -9.17
C LEU A 183 -18.59 -5.56 -7.71
N CYS A 184 -17.90 -4.77 -6.91
CA CYS A 184 -18.08 -4.67 -5.45
C CYS A 184 -18.18 -3.21 -5.01
N PRO A 185 -19.33 -2.55 -5.11
CA PRO A 185 -19.49 -1.12 -4.77
C PRO A 185 -19.21 -0.78 -3.31
N THR A 186 -19.18 -1.78 -2.43
CA THR A 186 -18.84 -1.65 -0.99
C THR A 186 -17.37 -1.91 -0.69
N ALA A 187 -16.55 -2.24 -1.71
CA ALA A 187 -15.13 -2.53 -1.52
C ALA A 187 -14.37 -1.34 -0.93
N GLN A 188 -13.35 -1.64 -0.14
CA GLN A 188 -12.37 -0.69 0.33
C GLN A 188 -11.13 -0.77 -0.56
N LEU A 189 -10.77 0.33 -1.20
CA LEU A 189 -9.75 0.38 -2.25
C LEU A 189 -8.62 1.33 -1.86
N ALA A 190 -7.39 0.84 -1.82
CA ALA A 190 -6.20 1.66 -1.60
C ALA A 190 -5.74 2.25 -2.93
N TRP A 191 -5.91 3.55 -3.08
CA TRP A 191 -5.56 4.32 -4.28
C TRP A 191 -4.19 4.95 -4.19
N GLU A 192 -3.59 5.21 -5.33
CA GLU A 192 -2.31 5.88 -5.47
C GLU A 192 -2.45 7.21 -6.23
N ALA A 193 -1.66 8.19 -5.81
CA ALA A 193 -1.47 9.45 -6.53
C ALA A 193 -0.04 9.96 -6.27
N PRO A 194 0.51 10.83 -7.13
CA PRO A 194 1.78 11.48 -6.85
C PRO A 194 1.74 12.23 -5.52
N MET A 195 2.68 11.95 -4.62
CA MET A 195 2.78 12.60 -3.30
C MET A 195 4.17 13.18 -3.08
N ALA A 196 4.22 14.47 -2.76
CA ALA A 196 5.47 15.13 -2.41
C ALA A 196 5.63 15.30 -0.90
N CYS A 197 4.61 15.78 -0.18
CA CYS A 197 4.68 15.99 1.27
C CYS A 197 4.06 14.85 2.09
N GLY A 198 2.96 14.24 1.65
CA GLY A 198 2.22 13.20 2.34
C GLY A 198 1.27 13.66 3.44
N TYR A 199 1.27 14.96 3.83
CA TYR A 199 0.48 15.51 4.94
C TYR A 199 -0.38 16.72 4.56
N GLY A 200 -0.74 16.84 3.28
CA GLY A 200 -1.73 17.83 2.81
C GLY A 200 -1.22 19.23 2.52
N ALA A 201 0.08 19.53 2.62
CA ALA A 201 0.60 20.88 2.45
C ALA A 201 0.79 21.28 0.96
N CYS A 202 1.20 20.36 0.08
CA CYS A 202 1.67 20.69 -1.27
C CYS A 202 0.60 20.58 -2.35
N TYR A 203 -0.55 19.96 -2.09
CA TYR A 203 -1.64 19.70 -3.03
C TYR A 203 -1.27 18.83 -4.25
N GLY A 204 -0.10 18.19 -4.27
CA GLY A 204 0.35 17.34 -5.38
C GLY A 204 -0.43 16.03 -5.53
N CYS A 205 -1.25 15.64 -4.53
CA CYS A 205 -2.06 14.42 -4.54
C CYS A 205 -3.57 14.71 -4.67
N VAL A 206 -3.92 15.81 -5.33
CA VAL A 206 -5.33 16.17 -5.53
C VAL A 206 -5.96 15.25 -6.57
N VAL A 207 -7.09 14.65 -6.19
CA VAL A 207 -7.91 13.75 -7.00
C VAL A 207 -9.38 14.06 -6.74
N GLU A 208 -10.27 13.57 -7.59
CA GLU A 208 -11.71 13.70 -7.38
C GLU A 208 -12.22 12.61 -6.42
N ILE A 209 -12.80 13.04 -5.30
CA ILE A 209 -13.45 12.18 -4.31
C ILE A 209 -14.81 12.80 -3.95
N ASP A 210 -15.88 12.02 -4.00
CA ASP A 210 -17.26 12.48 -3.76
C ASP A 210 -17.65 13.68 -4.65
N GLY A 211 -17.20 13.72 -5.91
CA GLY A 211 -17.45 14.81 -6.85
C GLY A 211 -16.73 16.14 -6.53
N ALA A 212 -15.71 16.10 -5.68
CA ALA A 212 -14.92 17.27 -5.29
C ALA A 212 -13.41 16.99 -5.31
N LEU A 213 -12.61 18.03 -5.61
CA LEU A 213 -11.16 17.93 -5.57
C LEU A 213 -10.66 17.88 -4.12
N LYS A 214 -10.09 16.74 -3.72
CA LYS A 214 -9.58 16.48 -2.37
C LYS A 214 -8.16 15.92 -2.42
N ARG A 215 -7.44 16.02 -1.30
CA ARG A 215 -6.07 15.52 -1.18
C ARG A 215 -6.07 14.07 -0.73
N LEU A 216 -5.66 13.14 -1.60
CA LEU A 216 -5.64 11.71 -1.29
C LEU A 216 -4.83 11.38 -0.02
N CYS A 217 -3.74 12.09 0.25
CA CYS A 217 -2.92 11.89 1.45
C CYS A 217 -3.66 12.21 2.77
N LEU A 218 -4.77 12.93 2.73
CA LEU A 218 -5.62 13.24 3.89
C LEU A 218 -6.91 12.42 3.92
N GLU A 219 -7.56 12.25 2.77
CA GLU A 219 -8.85 11.53 2.66
C GLU A 219 -8.69 10.02 2.57
N GLY A 220 -7.56 9.56 1.96
CA GLY A 220 -7.22 8.18 1.71
C GLY A 220 -5.89 7.78 2.38
N PRO A 221 -5.13 6.85 1.82
CA PRO A 221 -5.26 6.25 0.48
C PRO A 221 -6.43 5.27 0.35
N VAL A 222 -6.95 4.70 1.46
CA VAL A 222 -8.05 3.76 1.42
C VAL A 222 -9.38 4.52 1.39
N LEU A 223 -10.15 4.27 0.33
CA LEU A 223 -11.48 4.87 0.11
C LEU A 223 -12.49 3.77 -0.19
N ASP A 224 -13.75 4.00 0.18
CA ASP A 224 -14.85 3.17 -0.29
C ASP A 224 -15.01 3.34 -1.80
N ALA A 225 -15.29 2.26 -2.51
CA ALA A 225 -15.46 2.26 -3.97
C ALA A 225 -16.50 3.29 -4.43
N ALA A 226 -17.58 3.46 -3.67
CA ALA A 226 -18.65 4.41 -3.98
C ALA A 226 -18.23 5.90 -3.92
N ARG A 227 -17.10 6.22 -3.28
CA ARG A 227 -16.61 7.60 -3.16
C ARG A 227 -15.74 8.05 -4.32
N VAL A 228 -15.30 7.11 -5.15
CA VAL A 228 -14.38 7.38 -6.25
C VAL A 228 -15.13 7.34 -7.56
N GLY A 229 -14.97 8.37 -8.38
CA GLY A 229 -15.51 8.42 -9.74
C GLY A 229 -14.82 7.40 -10.67
N THR A 230 -15.23 7.38 -11.92
CA THR A 230 -14.71 6.44 -12.92
C THR A 230 -13.22 6.64 -13.26
N HIS A 231 -12.60 7.74 -12.81
CA HIS A 231 -11.17 8.03 -13.01
C HIS A 231 -10.58 8.75 -11.81
N MET A 232 -9.46 8.26 -11.32
CA MET A 232 -8.62 8.91 -10.30
C MET A 232 -7.45 9.67 -10.95
N GLU A 233 -7.72 10.40 -12.02
CA GLU A 233 -6.67 11.22 -12.62
C GLU A 233 -6.24 12.33 -11.65
N ALA A 234 -4.92 12.38 -11.38
CA ALA A 234 -4.35 13.53 -10.69
C ALA A 234 -4.56 14.77 -11.58
N VAL A 235 -5.18 15.80 -11.02
CA VAL A 235 -5.34 17.07 -11.72
C VAL A 235 -3.95 17.69 -11.87
N ALA A 236 -3.43 17.69 -13.10
CA ALA A 236 -2.13 18.26 -13.45
C ALA A 236 -2.15 19.81 -13.41
#